data_b95ffc2fbf86c54e092a01ff50e8e86c
#
_entry.id   b95ffc2fbf86c54e092a01ff50e8e86c
#
_cell.length_a   1.000
_cell.length_b   1.000
_cell.length_c   1.000
_cell.angle_alpha   90.00
_cell.angle_beta   90.00
_cell.angle_gamma   90.00
#
_symmetry.space_group_name_H-M   'P 1'
#
loop_
_entity.id
_entity.type
_entity.pdbx_description
1 polymer ?
#
loop_
_entity_poly.entity_id
_entity_poly.type
_entity_poly.pdbx_seq_one_letter_code
_entity_poly.pdbx_strand_id
1 'polypeptide(L)'
;MPETTAGTGTLLRAALRRDRWLIVWWSLGISALYWSQAVGIDGLYASQAELDVAAASMGGNTAMIAMAGPARALDTVGGQVAWQSSAFGAIAAGLMSMAIVMRHTRTEEETGRDELVRAAAVGRLAPVLAALLAALVANLAVGSATAVSLVVY
;
A
#
# COMPACT_ATOMS: atom_id res chain seq x y z
N MET A 1 23.89 7.51 21.00
CA MET A 1 22.97 6.96 19.97
C MET A 1 22.12 8.02 19.24
N PRO A 2 21.92 9.26 19.73
CA PRO A 2 21.18 10.27 18.96
C PRO A 2 21.86 10.71 17.66
N GLU A 3 23.18 10.59 17.57
CA GLU A 3 23.95 11.04 16.39
C GLU A 3 23.76 10.17 15.14
N THR A 4 23.39 8.90 15.26
CA THR A 4 23.24 7.98 14.12
C THR A 4 21.96 8.21 13.31
N THR A 5 20.96 8.87 13.87
CA THR A 5 19.66 9.16 13.26
C THR A 5 19.39 10.66 13.08
N ALA A 6 20.39 11.51 13.40
CA ALA A 6 20.26 12.95 13.22
C ALA A 6 19.91 13.32 11.78
N GLY A 7 18.93 14.21 11.56
CA GLY A 7 18.52 14.65 10.24
C GLY A 7 17.47 13.75 9.54
N THR A 8 17.07 12.59 10.11
CA THR A 8 16.05 11.71 9.51
C THR A 8 14.75 12.43 9.17
N GLY A 9 14.26 13.30 10.05
CA GLY A 9 13.02 14.05 9.81
C GLY A 9 13.10 15.03 8.64
N THR A 10 14.25 15.66 8.44
CA THR A 10 14.49 16.58 7.32
C THR A 10 14.54 15.80 6.01
N LEU A 11 15.25 14.67 5.99
CA LEU A 11 15.34 13.77 4.84
C LEU A 11 13.95 13.18 4.50
N LEU A 12 13.20 12.72 5.49
CA LEU A 12 11.83 12.22 5.30
C LEU A 12 10.92 13.26 4.68
N ARG A 13 10.96 14.51 5.17
CA ARG A 13 10.15 15.59 4.58
C ARG A 13 10.52 15.87 3.13
N ALA A 14 11.81 15.84 2.82
CA ALA A 14 12.29 16.00 1.44
C ALA A 14 11.83 14.82 0.55
N ALA A 15 11.94 13.58 1.04
CA ALA A 15 11.48 12.38 0.36
C ALA A 15 9.98 12.44 0.05
N LEU A 16 9.15 12.74 1.04
CA LEU A 16 7.69 12.85 0.86
C LEU A 16 7.29 13.95 -0.12
N ARG A 17 7.99 15.09 -0.11
CA ARG A 17 7.76 16.17 -1.09
C ARG A 17 8.12 15.73 -2.51
N ARG A 18 9.21 14.98 -2.67
CA ARG A 18 9.68 14.46 -3.96
C ARG A 18 8.74 13.42 -4.52
N ASP A 19 8.24 12.51 -3.67
CA ASP A 19 7.43 11.37 -4.05
C ASP A 19 5.92 11.64 -3.95
N ARG A 20 5.49 12.87 -3.61
CA ARG A 20 4.08 13.21 -3.42
C ARG A 20 3.18 12.76 -4.57
N TRP A 21 3.60 12.98 -5.81
CA TRP A 21 2.83 12.60 -6.98
C TRP A 21 2.82 11.09 -7.22
N LEU A 22 3.92 10.42 -6.94
CA LEU A 22 3.98 8.96 -6.95
C LEU A 22 2.98 8.38 -5.95
N ILE A 23 2.97 8.86 -4.71
CA ILE A 23 2.04 8.43 -3.66
C ILE A 23 0.59 8.69 -4.08
N VAL A 24 0.29 9.88 -4.63
CA VAL A 24 -1.05 10.23 -5.11
C VAL A 24 -1.52 9.29 -6.22
N TRP A 25 -0.68 9.05 -7.24
CA TRP A 25 -1.06 8.19 -8.35
C TRP A 25 -1.23 6.72 -7.94
N TRP A 26 -0.38 6.22 -7.05
CA TRP A 26 -0.54 4.88 -6.48
C TRP A 26 -1.81 4.77 -5.64
N SER A 27 -2.10 5.78 -4.81
CA SER A 27 -3.33 5.81 -4.01
C SER A 27 -4.57 5.80 -4.90
N LEU A 28 -4.61 6.66 -5.91
CA LEU A 28 -5.72 6.72 -6.86
C LEU A 28 -5.88 5.41 -7.66
N GLY A 29 -4.76 4.86 -8.17
CA GLY A 29 -4.78 3.64 -8.97
C GLY A 29 -5.27 2.43 -8.19
N ILE A 30 -4.76 2.22 -6.98
CA ILE A 30 -5.17 1.10 -6.13
C ILE A 30 -6.61 1.29 -5.65
N SER A 31 -7.00 2.50 -5.21
CA SER A 31 -8.38 2.77 -4.80
C SER A 31 -9.37 2.59 -5.95
N ALA A 32 -9.03 3.04 -7.17
CA ALA A 32 -9.87 2.84 -8.35
C ALA A 32 -10.03 1.35 -8.72
N LEU A 33 -8.95 0.56 -8.56
CA LEU A 33 -9.02 -0.89 -8.74
C LEU A 33 -10.03 -1.52 -7.77
N TYR A 34 -9.92 -1.22 -6.47
CA TYR A 34 -10.83 -1.75 -5.45
C TYR A 34 -12.27 -1.27 -5.67
N TRP A 35 -12.45 0.00 -6.03
CA TRP A 35 -13.76 0.54 -6.39
C TRP A 35 -14.38 -0.19 -7.57
N SER A 36 -13.62 -0.41 -8.65
CA SER A 36 -14.12 -1.12 -9.82
C SER A 36 -14.52 -2.56 -9.51
N GLN A 37 -13.77 -3.21 -8.61
CA GLN A 37 -14.12 -4.54 -8.10
C GLN A 37 -15.42 -4.51 -7.27
N ALA A 38 -15.61 -3.49 -6.44
CA ALA A 38 -16.83 -3.34 -5.65
C ALA A 38 -18.06 -3.20 -6.57
N VAL A 39 -17.99 -2.31 -7.56
CA VAL A 39 -19.05 -2.15 -8.57
C VAL A 39 -19.32 -3.46 -9.31
N GLY A 40 -18.26 -4.20 -9.68
CA GLY A 40 -18.40 -5.48 -10.37
C GLY A 40 -19.08 -6.55 -9.52
N ILE A 41 -18.69 -6.66 -8.24
CA ILE A 41 -19.26 -7.64 -7.30
C ILE A 41 -20.71 -7.28 -6.97
N ASP A 42 -21.01 -6.02 -6.70
CA ASP A 42 -22.38 -5.57 -6.43
C ASP A 42 -23.35 -5.86 -7.59
N GLY A 43 -22.88 -5.67 -8.81
CA GLY A 43 -23.63 -5.97 -10.01
C GLY A 43 -23.83 -7.47 -10.32
N LEU A 44 -23.14 -8.37 -9.60
CA LEU A 44 -23.30 -9.82 -9.80
C LEU A 44 -24.49 -10.40 -9.02
N TYR A 45 -24.91 -9.76 -7.94
CA TYR A 45 -25.93 -10.27 -7.04
C TYR A 45 -27.18 -9.38 -7.08
N ALA A 46 -28.32 -9.98 -7.43
CA ALA A 46 -29.59 -9.26 -7.47
C ALA A 46 -30.20 -9.03 -6.07
N SER A 47 -29.70 -9.76 -5.05
CA SER A 47 -30.19 -9.70 -3.68
C SER A 47 -29.15 -10.10 -2.66
N GLN A 48 -29.33 -9.65 -1.41
CA GLN A 48 -28.49 -10.10 -0.28
C GLN A 48 -28.51 -11.62 -0.11
N ALA A 49 -29.63 -12.27 -0.37
CA ALA A 49 -29.73 -13.73 -0.24
C ALA A 49 -28.82 -14.46 -1.23
N GLU A 50 -28.65 -13.94 -2.45
CA GLU A 50 -27.71 -14.50 -3.43
C GLU A 50 -26.26 -14.29 -2.99
N LEU A 51 -25.96 -13.12 -2.44
CA LEU A 51 -24.64 -12.81 -1.87
C LEU A 51 -24.29 -13.76 -0.72
N ASP A 52 -25.26 -14.03 0.20
CA ASP A 52 -25.07 -14.93 1.33
C ASP A 52 -24.80 -16.37 0.87
N VAL A 53 -25.53 -16.87 -0.15
CA VAL A 53 -25.30 -18.19 -0.75
C VAL A 53 -23.90 -18.27 -1.38
N ALA A 54 -23.50 -17.23 -2.11
CA ALA A 54 -22.16 -17.16 -2.69
C ALA A 54 -21.08 -17.13 -1.60
N ALA A 55 -21.27 -16.34 -0.55
CA ALA A 55 -20.37 -16.24 0.60
C ALA A 55 -20.19 -17.59 1.28
N ALA A 56 -21.28 -18.34 1.51
CA ALA A 56 -21.22 -19.69 2.11
C ALA A 56 -20.44 -20.66 1.22
N SER A 57 -20.64 -20.62 -0.09
CA SER A 57 -19.92 -21.48 -1.04
C SER A 57 -18.42 -21.18 -1.11
N MET A 58 -18.05 -19.91 -1.12
CA MET A 58 -16.65 -19.47 -1.12
C MET A 58 -15.96 -19.79 0.23
N GLY A 59 -16.65 -19.51 1.34
CA GLY A 59 -16.15 -19.77 2.69
C GLY A 59 -15.97 -21.26 3.02
N GLY A 60 -16.69 -22.13 2.34
CA GLY A 60 -16.53 -23.58 2.44
C GLY A 60 -15.46 -24.18 1.52
N ASN A 61 -14.92 -23.41 0.59
CA ASN A 61 -13.98 -23.91 -0.41
C ASN A 61 -12.53 -23.85 0.10
N THR A 62 -11.99 -24.99 0.48
CA THR A 62 -10.62 -25.12 1.01
C THR A 62 -9.56 -24.62 0.03
N ALA A 63 -9.74 -24.81 -1.28
CA ALA A 63 -8.78 -24.35 -2.28
C ALA A 63 -8.77 -22.82 -2.38
N MET A 64 -9.93 -22.18 -2.34
CA MET A 64 -10.02 -20.73 -2.32
C MET A 64 -9.42 -20.13 -1.05
N ILE A 65 -9.68 -20.75 0.12
CA ILE A 65 -9.08 -20.32 1.39
C ILE A 65 -7.56 -20.46 1.36
N ALA A 66 -7.04 -21.54 0.76
CA ALA A 66 -5.59 -21.73 0.64
C ALA A 66 -4.92 -20.69 -0.24
N MET A 67 -5.61 -20.17 -1.26
CA MET A 67 -5.09 -19.15 -2.18
C MET A 67 -5.25 -17.71 -1.64
N ALA A 68 -6.40 -17.39 -1.08
CA ALA A 68 -6.76 -16.02 -0.71
C ALA A 68 -6.72 -15.76 0.81
N GLY A 69 -6.46 -16.79 1.61
CA GLY A 69 -6.48 -16.71 3.06
C GLY A 69 -7.87 -16.93 3.68
N PRO A 70 -7.99 -16.76 5.01
CA PRO A 70 -9.24 -16.98 5.73
C PRO A 70 -10.37 -16.11 5.20
N ALA A 71 -11.48 -16.74 4.84
CA ALA A 71 -12.68 -16.07 4.38
C ALA A 71 -13.36 -15.31 5.53
N ARG A 72 -13.48 -14.00 5.42
CA ARG A 72 -14.13 -13.14 6.43
C ARG A 72 -15.03 -12.14 5.76
N ALA A 73 -16.20 -11.89 6.36
CA ALA A 73 -17.18 -10.91 5.91
C ALA A 73 -17.56 -11.04 4.42
N LEU A 74 -17.59 -12.27 3.89
CA LEU A 74 -17.97 -12.54 2.50
C LEU A 74 -19.44 -12.26 2.21
N ASP A 75 -20.24 -12.07 3.23
CA ASP A 75 -21.65 -11.64 3.23
C ASP A 75 -21.81 -10.15 2.92
N THR A 76 -20.71 -9.44 2.68
CA THR A 76 -20.69 -8.03 2.27
C THR A 76 -19.87 -7.84 1.00
N VAL A 77 -20.26 -6.89 0.15
CA VAL A 77 -19.51 -6.54 -1.07
C VAL A 77 -18.09 -6.14 -0.73
N GLY A 78 -17.92 -5.25 0.27
CA GLY A 78 -16.59 -4.80 0.70
C GLY A 78 -15.70 -5.93 1.23
N GLY A 79 -16.29 -6.88 1.96
CA GLY A 79 -15.57 -8.07 2.44
C GLY A 79 -15.12 -9.00 1.30
N GLN A 80 -15.96 -9.24 0.31
CA GLN A 80 -15.58 -10.00 -0.89
C GLN A 80 -14.47 -9.30 -1.68
N VAL A 81 -14.60 -8.00 -1.91
CA VAL A 81 -13.54 -7.19 -2.56
C VAL A 81 -12.23 -7.30 -1.81
N ALA A 82 -12.24 -7.06 -0.50
CA ALA A 82 -11.05 -7.12 0.32
C ALA A 82 -10.39 -8.51 0.25
N TRP A 83 -11.18 -9.57 0.35
CA TRP A 83 -10.69 -10.94 0.31
C TRP A 83 -10.11 -11.33 -1.05
N GLN A 84 -10.82 -11.05 -2.14
CA GLN A 84 -10.39 -11.40 -3.50
C GLN A 84 -9.19 -10.56 -3.98
N SER A 85 -9.12 -9.28 -3.56
CA SER A 85 -8.11 -8.34 -4.05
C SER A 85 -6.90 -8.20 -3.12
N SER A 86 -6.91 -8.82 -1.94
CA SER A 86 -5.85 -8.65 -0.92
C SER A 86 -4.46 -9.01 -1.43
N ALA A 87 -4.31 -10.10 -2.17
CA ALA A 87 -3.02 -10.53 -2.72
C ALA A 87 -2.48 -9.53 -3.75
N PHE A 88 -3.33 -9.07 -4.67
CA PHE A 88 -2.96 -8.05 -5.67
C PHE A 88 -2.63 -6.71 -5.03
N GLY A 89 -3.41 -6.29 -4.05
CA GLY A 89 -3.15 -5.08 -3.27
C GLY A 89 -1.81 -5.14 -2.52
N ALA A 90 -1.51 -6.27 -1.90
CA ALA A 90 -0.23 -6.48 -1.21
C ALA A 90 0.96 -6.45 -2.18
N ILE A 91 0.85 -7.10 -3.36
CA ILE A 91 1.88 -7.06 -4.39
C ILE A 91 2.09 -5.62 -4.89
N ALA A 92 1.01 -4.90 -5.19
CA ALA A 92 1.08 -3.52 -5.66
C ALA A 92 1.73 -2.59 -4.61
N ALA A 93 1.34 -2.71 -3.34
CA ALA A 93 1.93 -1.96 -2.23
C ALA A 93 3.41 -2.32 -2.02
N GLY A 94 3.78 -3.58 -2.18
CA GLY A 94 5.16 -4.05 -2.14
C GLY A 94 6.01 -3.45 -3.25
N LEU A 95 5.52 -3.42 -4.49
CA LEU A 95 6.20 -2.81 -5.64
C LEU A 95 6.37 -1.30 -5.44
N MET A 96 5.34 -0.61 -4.95
CA MET A 96 5.43 0.82 -4.61
C MET A 96 6.50 1.06 -3.54
N SER A 97 6.49 0.26 -2.47
CA SER A 97 7.48 0.38 -1.39
C SER A 97 8.90 0.15 -1.90
N MET A 98 9.11 -0.87 -2.74
CA MET A 98 10.39 -1.15 -3.36
C MET A 98 10.84 0.02 -4.25
N ALA A 99 9.95 0.59 -5.05
CA ALA A 99 10.25 1.73 -5.90
C ALA A 99 10.67 2.96 -5.07
N ILE A 100 9.97 3.25 -3.97
CA ILE A 100 10.31 4.36 -3.06
C ILE A 100 11.69 4.13 -2.45
N VAL A 101 11.92 2.96 -1.86
CA VAL A 101 13.21 2.67 -1.20
C VAL A 101 14.36 2.71 -2.21
N MET A 102 14.22 2.11 -3.38
CA MET A 102 15.24 2.14 -4.43
C MET A 102 15.57 3.56 -4.90
N ARG A 103 14.56 4.42 -5.05
CA ARG A 103 14.78 5.82 -5.45
C ARG A 103 15.59 6.61 -4.43
N HIS A 104 15.47 6.29 -3.15
CA HIS A 104 16.14 7.00 -2.06
C HIS A 104 17.45 6.33 -1.60
N THR A 105 17.76 5.15 -2.11
CA THR A 105 19.03 4.47 -1.79
C THR A 105 19.95 4.39 -3.00
N ARG A 106 19.51 3.75 -4.09
CA ARG A 106 20.38 3.49 -5.26
C ARG A 106 20.62 4.72 -6.12
N THR A 107 19.59 5.54 -6.37
CA THR A 107 19.75 6.72 -7.23
C THR A 107 20.65 7.78 -6.59
N GLU A 108 20.74 7.83 -5.27
CA GLU A 108 21.62 8.75 -4.56
C GLU A 108 23.10 8.30 -4.62
N GLU A 109 23.34 6.99 -4.60
CA GLU A 109 24.70 6.43 -4.80
C GLU A 109 25.22 6.70 -6.21
N GLU A 110 24.38 6.47 -7.24
CA GLU A 110 24.75 6.66 -8.66
C GLU A 110 25.00 8.13 -9.03
N THR A 111 24.36 9.08 -8.33
CA THR A 111 24.49 10.52 -8.62
C THR A 111 25.59 11.22 -7.81
N GLY A 112 26.35 10.50 -6.97
CA GLY A 112 27.40 11.07 -6.11
C GLY A 112 26.89 12.01 -5.03
N ARG A 113 25.57 12.12 -4.85
CA ARG A 113 24.96 12.92 -3.77
C ARG A 113 25.19 12.33 -2.39
N ASP A 114 25.54 11.04 -2.33
CA ASP A 114 25.88 10.35 -1.09
C ASP A 114 27.10 11.00 -0.41
N GLU A 115 28.09 11.46 -1.16
CA GLU A 115 29.26 12.19 -0.61
C GLU A 115 28.84 13.53 0.01
N LEU A 116 27.91 14.26 -0.60
CA LEU A 116 27.39 15.52 -0.07
C LEU A 116 26.55 15.32 1.20
N VAL A 117 25.76 14.25 1.25
CA VAL A 117 24.97 13.89 2.43
C VAL A 117 25.88 13.40 3.56
N ARG A 118 26.95 12.65 3.26
CA ARG A 118 27.95 12.23 4.26
C ARG A 118 28.81 13.38 4.76
N ALA A 119 29.01 14.41 3.98
CA ALA A 119 29.70 15.64 4.39
C ALA A 119 28.84 16.54 5.26
N ALA A 120 27.51 16.36 5.27
CA ALA A 120 26.58 17.06 6.13
C ALA A 120 26.52 16.38 7.53
N ALA A 121 26.09 17.12 8.54
CA ALA A 121 25.89 16.62 9.91
C ALA A 121 24.64 15.69 10.01
N VAL A 122 24.64 14.62 9.20
CA VAL A 122 23.52 13.65 9.09
C VAL A 122 23.98 12.30 9.63
N GLY A 123 23.14 11.66 10.43
CA GLY A 123 23.45 10.36 11.01
C GLY A 123 23.57 9.27 9.94
N ARG A 124 24.45 8.32 10.13
CA ARG A 124 24.77 7.24 9.18
C ARG A 124 23.57 6.40 8.77
N LEU A 125 22.56 6.26 9.63
CA LEU A 125 21.34 5.50 9.36
C LEU A 125 20.17 6.39 8.88
N ALA A 126 20.33 7.72 8.93
CA ALA A 126 19.25 8.65 8.63
C ALA A 126 18.68 8.51 7.19
N PRO A 127 19.48 8.31 6.12
CA PRO A 127 18.94 8.13 4.77
C PRO A 127 18.07 6.87 4.65
N VAL A 128 18.56 5.74 5.17
CA VAL A 128 17.82 4.46 5.13
C VAL A 128 16.54 4.54 5.94
N LEU A 129 16.60 5.11 7.14
CA LEU A 129 15.42 5.31 7.98
C LEU A 129 14.41 6.25 7.32
N ALA A 130 14.86 7.31 6.68
CA ALA A 130 13.99 8.23 5.95
C ALA A 130 13.29 7.53 4.78
N ALA A 131 14.00 6.69 4.02
CA ALA A 131 13.42 5.91 2.92
C ALA A 131 12.36 4.91 3.41
N LEU A 132 12.65 4.16 4.48
CA LEU A 132 11.70 3.22 5.08
C LEU A 132 10.46 3.92 5.64
N LEU A 133 10.64 5.05 6.32
CA LEU A 133 9.54 5.87 6.84
C LEU A 133 8.70 6.47 5.69
N ALA A 134 9.33 6.89 4.58
CA ALA A 134 8.62 7.37 3.42
C ALA A 134 7.75 6.27 2.80
N ALA A 135 8.28 5.04 2.67
CA ALA A 135 7.52 3.88 2.22
C ALA A 135 6.35 3.55 3.18
N LEU A 136 6.58 3.62 4.49
CA LEU A 136 5.53 3.40 5.49
C LEU A 136 4.41 4.44 5.35
N VAL A 137 4.74 5.73 5.25
CA VAL A 137 3.75 6.80 5.06
C VAL A 137 2.98 6.62 3.76
N ALA A 138 3.65 6.21 2.68
CA ALA A 138 3.00 5.93 1.40
C ALA A 138 2.01 4.76 1.53
N ASN A 139 2.38 3.67 2.21
CA ASN A 139 1.46 2.54 2.45
C ASN A 139 0.26 2.94 3.31
N LEU A 140 0.47 3.77 4.33
CA LEU A 140 -0.64 4.29 5.14
C LEU A 140 -1.58 5.18 4.31
N ALA A 141 -1.03 6.01 3.43
CA ALA A 141 -1.83 6.86 2.53
C ALA A 141 -2.67 6.01 1.56
N VAL A 142 -2.04 5.02 0.90
CA VAL A 142 -2.74 4.09 -0.01
C VAL A 142 -3.80 3.29 0.74
N GLY A 143 -3.46 2.69 1.88
CA GLY A 143 -4.40 1.91 2.68
C GLY A 143 -5.59 2.74 3.16
N SER A 144 -5.34 3.97 3.62
CA SER A 144 -6.40 4.89 4.04
C SER A 144 -7.31 5.30 2.87
N ALA A 145 -6.72 5.64 1.71
CA ALA A 145 -7.48 6.01 0.51
C ALA A 145 -8.36 4.84 0.02
N THR A 146 -7.81 3.62 0.00
CA THR A 146 -8.54 2.40 -0.37
C THR A 146 -9.67 2.10 0.63
N ALA A 147 -9.39 2.20 1.94
CA ALA A 147 -10.41 2.01 2.96
C ALA A 147 -11.55 3.02 2.82
N VAL A 148 -11.23 4.31 2.64
CA VAL A 148 -12.24 5.36 2.41
C VAL A 148 -13.05 5.07 1.15
N SER A 149 -12.42 4.64 0.06
CA SER A 149 -13.13 4.33 -1.19
C SER A 149 -14.16 3.20 -1.00
N LEU A 150 -13.86 2.20 -0.18
CA LEU A 150 -14.78 1.09 0.11
C LEU A 150 -15.88 1.45 1.12
N VAL A 151 -15.64 2.43 2.01
CA VAL A 151 -16.67 2.89 2.96
C VAL A 151 -17.68 3.82 2.29
N VAL A 152 -17.25 4.60 1.31
CA VAL A 152 -18.12 5.52 0.55
C VAL A 152 -18.94 4.79 -0.51
N TYR A 153 -18.52 3.58 -0.90
CA TYR A 153 -19.27 2.68 -1.78
C TYR A 153 -20.50 2.09 -1.08
#